data_6b6dda7f63028eeebedc25966d75db9c
#
_entry.id   6b6dda7f63028eeebedc25966d75db9c
#
_cell.length_a   1.000
_cell.length_b   1.000
_cell.length_c   1.000
_cell.angle_alpha   90.00
_cell.angle_beta   90.00
_cell.angle_gamma   90.00
#
_symmetry.space_group_name_H-M   'P 1'
#
loop_
_entity.id
_entity.type
_entity.pdbx_description
1 polymer ?
#
loop_
_entity_poly.entity_id
_entity_poly.type
_entity_poly.pdbx_seq_one_letter_code
_entity_poly.pdbx_strand_id
1 'polypeptide(L)'
;MKIGIVGSGMIVRFILDIWKGFDEISVSAIWCRSVDRKNAEKIATDYGIKIVYEDYNEFLKDDSFDFVYIGLVNSLHYEYSKKALESGKSVICEKPFTSTAQQANDLLEIAKKNHMYVFESILPWYSDNYDEIKNRLPEIGDIKMFQCNFSQYSRRYDRYLEGKVLPVFDPMLDGGALYDINVYNIHWVMGLAGTPKSVKYYPNIGYNGIDTSGVLVMDYGNFKAVCISAKDSATPGFCMVQGDNGCIVMHSEAGSCEKIDLIMNKKAPVRIDVAPLGEPFANVYKRILSLVDKEDYDGCYKLMELVVEVMRVMEMARKDAGIRFSCD
;
A
#
# COMPACT_ATOMS: atom_id res chain seq x y z
N MET A 1 -8.78 15.43 12.22
CA MET A 1 -9.23 14.85 10.95
C MET A 1 -10.51 14.07 11.19
N LYS A 2 -11.61 14.40 10.47
CA LYS A 2 -12.91 13.70 10.58
C LYS A 2 -13.08 12.78 9.40
N ILE A 3 -13.42 11.51 9.63
CA ILE A 3 -13.40 10.47 8.60
C ILE A 3 -14.76 9.78 8.48
N GLY A 4 -15.21 9.60 7.24
CA GLY A 4 -16.24 8.65 6.86
C GLY A 4 -15.59 7.39 6.29
N ILE A 5 -16.04 6.22 6.66
CA ILE A 5 -15.48 4.93 6.23
C ILE A 5 -16.29 4.33 5.09
N VAL A 6 -15.62 3.79 4.09
CA VAL A 6 -16.21 3.04 2.97
C VAL A 6 -15.74 1.60 3.04
N GLY A 7 -16.70 0.70 3.36
CA GLY A 7 -16.44 -0.73 3.54
C GLY A 7 -16.60 -1.20 4.99
N SER A 8 -16.71 -2.51 5.16
CA SER A 8 -16.88 -3.15 6.47
C SER A 8 -16.03 -4.42 6.63
N GLY A 9 -14.94 -4.53 5.83
CA GLY A 9 -14.02 -5.67 5.83
C GLY A 9 -13.10 -5.73 7.06
N MET A 10 -12.23 -6.74 7.10
CA MET A 10 -11.26 -6.92 8.19
C MET A 10 -10.30 -5.72 8.31
N ILE A 11 -9.89 -5.13 7.18
CA ILE A 11 -8.97 -3.98 7.19
C ILE A 11 -9.60 -2.78 7.90
N VAL A 12 -10.90 -2.55 7.76
CA VAL A 12 -11.61 -1.46 8.45
C VAL A 12 -11.53 -1.62 9.97
N ARG A 13 -11.74 -2.84 10.50
CA ARG A 13 -11.59 -3.09 11.95
C ARG A 13 -10.16 -2.87 12.42
N PHE A 14 -9.20 -3.38 11.66
CA PHE A 14 -7.78 -3.23 11.97
C PHE A 14 -7.38 -1.74 12.04
N ILE A 15 -7.78 -0.95 11.06
CA ILE A 15 -7.47 0.49 11.02
C ILE A 15 -8.19 1.26 12.13
N LEU A 16 -9.44 0.92 12.44
CA LEU A 16 -10.16 1.52 13.57
C LEU A 16 -9.46 1.24 14.91
N ASP A 17 -8.88 0.05 15.09
CA ASP A 17 -8.08 -0.25 16.29
C ASP A 17 -6.82 0.62 16.36
N ILE A 18 -6.14 0.86 15.24
CA ILE A 18 -4.99 1.79 15.17
C ILE A 18 -5.42 3.21 15.51
N TRP A 19 -6.54 3.68 14.98
CA TRP A 19 -7.02 5.05 15.18
C TRP A 19 -7.47 5.35 16.61
N LYS A 20 -7.76 4.35 17.44
CA LYS A 20 -8.00 4.55 18.89
C LYS A 20 -6.82 5.22 19.60
N GLY A 21 -5.62 5.11 19.05
CA GLY A 21 -4.42 5.76 19.57
C GLY A 21 -4.22 7.22 19.14
N PHE A 22 -5.19 7.82 18.43
CA PHE A 22 -5.09 9.18 17.88
C PHE A 22 -6.30 10.04 18.28
N ASP A 23 -6.09 10.98 19.18
CA ASP A 23 -7.15 11.94 19.59
C ASP A 23 -7.55 12.87 18.44
N GLU A 24 -6.68 13.06 17.44
CA GLU A 24 -6.88 13.91 16.27
C GLU A 24 -7.76 13.25 15.19
N ILE A 25 -8.06 11.95 15.30
CA ILE A 25 -8.87 11.21 14.34
C ILE A 25 -10.23 10.88 14.96
N SER A 26 -11.29 11.26 14.28
CA SER A 26 -12.67 10.88 14.64
C SER A 26 -13.41 10.27 13.46
N VAL A 27 -14.23 9.25 13.72
CA VAL A 27 -15.02 8.57 12.69
C VAL A 27 -16.49 8.85 12.94
N SER A 28 -17.17 9.47 11.96
CA SER A 28 -18.57 9.92 12.09
C SER A 28 -19.56 8.95 11.46
N ALA A 29 -19.19 8.35 10.32
CA ALA A 29 -20.09 7.55 9.51
C ALA A 29 -19.36 6.35 8.86
N ILE A 30 -20.12 5.32 8.53
CA ILE A 30 -19.66 4.17 7.74
C ILE A 30 -20.66 3.89 6.62
N TRP A 31 -20.14 3.69 5.40
CA TRP A 31 -20.90 3.20 4.27
C TRP A 31 -20.60 1.73 4.01
N CYS A 32 -21.63 0.97 3.64
CA CYS A 32 -21.51 -0.41 3.22
C CYS A 32 -22.56 -0.76 2.15
N ARG A 33 -22.32 -1.86 1.44
CA ARG A 33 -23.37 -2.47 0.60
C ARG A 33 -24.47 -3.06 1.50
N SER A 34 -25.68 -3.13 1.01
CA SER A 34 -26.84 -3.66 1.77
C SER A 34 -26.59 -5.08 2.32
N VAL A 35 -25.88 -5.92 1.54
CA VAL A 35 -25.51 -7.29 1.98
C VAL A 35 -24.56 -7.31 3.17
N ASP A 36 -23.79 -6.25 3.39
CA ASP A 36 -22.78 -6.11 4.44
C ASP A 36 -23.29 -5.32 5.65
N ARG A 37 -24.56 -4.86 5.63
CA ARG A 37 -25.16 -3.96 6.62
C ARG A 37 -25.00 -4.46 8.06
N LYS A 38 -25.32 -5.72 8.33
CA LYS A 38 -25.16 -6.30 9.68
C LYS A 38 -23.74 -6.20 10.23
N ASN A 39 -22.74 -6.39 9.35
CA ASN A 39 -21.34 -6.25 9.74
C ASN A 39 -20.96 -4.79 10.00
N ALA A 40 -21.44 -3.87 9.17
CA ALA A 40 -21.23 -2.44 9.36
C ALA A 40 -21.89 -1.92 10.64
N GLU A 41 -23.12 -2.33 10.96
CA GLU A 41 -23.81 -1.99 12.22
C GLU A 41 -23.06 -2.51 13.45
N LYS A 42 -22.47 -3.73 13.35
CA LYS A 42 -21.62 -4.26 14.41
C LYS A 42 -20.36 -3.41 14.59
N ILE A 43 -19.69 -3.02 13.50
CA ILE A 43 -18.55 -2.12 13.55
C ILE A 43 -18.95 -0.78 14.16
N ALA A 44 -20.06 -0.20 13.72
CA ALA A 44 -20.56 1.07 14.22
C ALA A 44 -20.79 1.02 15.75
N THR A 45 -21.38 -0.07 16.24
CA THR A 45 -21.60 -0.29 17.68
C THR A 45 -20.27 -0.45 18.43
N ASP A 46 -19.35 -1.29 17.93
CA ASP A 46 -18.08 -1.61 18.58
C ASP A 46 -17.16 -0.37 18.71
N TYR A 47 -17.28 0.60 17.78
CA TYR A 47 -16.39 1.78 17.67
C TYR A 47 -17.12 3.12 17.89
N GLY A 48 -18.40 3.11 18.23
CA GLY A 48 -19.17 4.33 18.51
C GLY A 48 -19.47 5.20 17.29
N ILE A 49 -19.48 4.62 16.09
CA ILE A 49 -19.82 5.31 14.83
C ILE A 49 -21.32 5.55 14.79
N LYS A 50 -21.74 6.78 14.52
CA LYS A 50 -23.14 7.18 14.71
C LYS A 50 -24.07 6.76 13.59
N ILE A 51 -23.60 6.75 12.34
CA ILE A 51 -24.44 6.61 11.15
C ILE A 51 -23.89 5.51 10.25
N VAL A 52 -24.82 4.64 9.77
CA VAL A 52 -24.53 3.59 8.77
C VAL A 52 -25.33 3.91 7.52
N TYR A 53 -24.63 4.14 6.41
CA TYR A 53 -25.22 4.41 5.10
C TYR A 53 -25.16 3.19 4.19
N GLU A 54 -26.18 3.03 3.33
CA GLU A 54 -26.21 2.09 2.21
C GLU A 54 -26.18 2.82 0.85
N ASP A 55 -26.68 4.05 0.80
CA ASP A 55 -26.56 4.92 -0.38
C ASP A 55 -25.27 5.73 -0.28
N TYR A 56 -24.37 5.56 -1.29
CA TYR A 56 -23.09 6.23 -1.32
C TYR A 56 -23.20 7.74 -1.57
N ASN A 57 -24.21 8.15 -2.35
CA ASN A 57 -24.41 9.57 -2.62
C ASN A 57 -24.92 10.31 -1.38
N GLU A 58 -25.78 9.67 -0.57
CA GLU A 58 -26.22 10.23 0.72
C GLU A 58 -25.06 10.27 1.73
N PHE A 59 -24.19 9.24 1.75
CA PHE A 59 -22.98 9.25 2.56
C PHE A 59 -22.07 10.43 2.19
N LEU A 60 -21.86 10.69 0.89
CA LEU A 60 -20.98 11.79 0.43
C LEU A 60 -21.54 13.19 0.71
N LYS A 61 -22.86 13.33 0.93
CA LYS A 61 -23.50 14.60 1.32
C LYS A 61 -23.38 14.91 2.82
N ASP A 62 -22.92 13.95 3.62
CA ASP A 62 -22.78 14.16 5.07
C ASP A 62 -21.59 15.09 5.36
N ASP A 63 -21.87 16.26 5.96
CA ASP A 63 -20.87 17.27 6.31
C ASP A 63 -20.18 17.01 7.66
N SER A 64 -20.46 15.88 8.31
CA SER A 64 -19.83 15.52 9.58
C SER A 64 -18.38 15.05 9.45
N PHE A 65 -17.88 14.83 8.22
CA PHE A 65 -16.51 14.43 7.91
C PHE A 65 -15.99 15.08 6.62
N ASP A 66 -14.66 15.24 6.56
CA ASP A 66 -13.92 15.86 5.45
C ASP A 66 -13.07 14.86 4.66
N PHE A 67 -12.79 13.71 5.27
CA PHE A 67 -12.01 12.63 4.70
C PHE A 67 -12.86 11.37 4.50
N VAL A 68 -12.57 10.63 3.45
CA VAL A 68 -13.13 9.31 3.17
C VAL A 68 -12.01 8.27 3.17
N TYR A 69 -12.11 7.27 4.05
CA TYR A 69 -11.24 6.11 4.03
C TYR A 69 -11.87 5.00 3.18
N ILE A 70 -11.15 4.55 2.14
CA ILE A 70 -11.60 3.50 1.21
C ILE A 70 -10.97 2.16 1.61
N GLY A 71 -11.75 1.28 2.25
CA GLY A 71 -11.34 -0.06 2.68
C GLY A 71 -12.15 -1.16 1.96
N LEU A 72 -12.15 -1.13 0.63
CA LEU A 72 -12.87 -2.05 -0.26
C LEU A 72 -11.94 -3.10 -0.87
N VAL A 73 -12.44 -3.90 -1.82
CA VAL A 73 -11.62 -4.74 -2.70
C VAL A 73 -10.93 -3.86 -3.76
N ASN A 74 -9.75 -4.28 -4.23
CA ASN A 74 -8.87 -3.44 -5.06
C ASN A 74 -9.57 -2.82 -6.28
N SER A 75 -10.36 -3.60 -7.02
CA SER A 75 -11.06 -3.14 -8.23
C SER A 75 -12.06 -1.99 -8.01
N LEU A 76 -12.46 -1.75 -6.76
CA LEU A 76 -13.40 -0.68 -6.41
C LEU A 76 -12.72 0.60 -5.89
N HIS A 77 -11.41 0.58 -5.64
CA HIS A 77 -10.67 1.72 -5.07
C HIS A 77 -10.82 2.98 -5.93
N TYR A 78 -10.62 2.86 -7.24
CA TYR A 78 -10.71 4.00 -8.15
C TYR A 78 -12.09 4.65 -8.17
N GLU A 79 -13.14 3.87 -8.41
CA GLU A 79 -14.50 4.42 -8.57
C GLU A 79 -14.96 5.17 -7.31
N TYR A 80 -14.77 4.55 -6.14
CA TYR A 80 -15.21 5.15 -4.88
C TYR A 80 -14.34 6.34 -4.46
N SER A 81 -13.03 6.29 -4.69
CA SER A 81 -12.13 7.43 -4.45
C SER A 81 -12.46 8.60 -5.36
N LYS A 82 -12.74 8.36 -6.65
CA LYS A 82 -13.11 9.38 -7.62
C LYS A 82 -14.37 10.14 -7.19
N LYS A 83 -15.44 9.42 -6.88
CA LYS A 83 -16.70 10.02 -6.41
C LYS A 83 -16.52 10.84 -5.13
N ALA A 84 -15.67 10.37 -4.20
CA ALA A 84 -15.37 11.10 -2.98
C ALA A 84 -14.65 12.44 -3.28
N LEU A 85 -13.58 12.42 -4.09
CA LEU A 85 -12.85 13.62 -4.51
C LEU A 85 -13.75 14.59 -5.30
N GLU A 86 -14.60 14.09 -6.20
CA GLU A 86 -15.54 14.90 -6.97
C GLU A 86 -16.63 15.55 -6.09
N SER A 87 -16.94 14.94 -4.93
CA SER A 87 -17.88 15.51 -3.96
C SER A 87 -17.24 16.47 -2.95
N GLY A 88 -15.93 16.76 -3.09
CA GLY A 88 -15.20 17.66 -2.20
C GLY A 88 -14.67 17.01 -0.92
N LYS A 89 -14.56 15.68 -0.87
CA LYS A 89 -13.96 14.94 0.26
C LYS A 89 -12.54 14.51 -0.08
N SER A 90 -11.59 14.74 0.83
CA SER A 90 -10.24 14.17 0.73
C SER A 90 -10.28 12.65 0.92
N VAL A 91 -9.30 11.93 0.38
CA VAL A 91 -9.33 10.46 0.34
C VAL A 91 -8.08 9.85 0.97
N ILE A 92 -8.28 8.81 1.76
CA ILE A 92 -7.24 7.83 2.15
C ILE A 92 -7.70 6.48 1.61
N CYS A 93 -6.98 5.95 0.62
CA CYS A 93 -7.33 4.70 -0.03
C CYS A 93 -6.36 3.58 0.38
N GLU A 94 -6.89 2.39 0.64
CA GLU A 94 -6.07 1.21 0.89
C GLU A 94 -5.20 0.84 -0.32
N LYS A 95 -4.10 0.14 -0.01
CA LYS A 95 -3.22 -0.42 -1.02
C LYS A 95 -3.82 -1.69 -1.67
N PRO A 96 -3.49 -1.98 -2.91
CA PRO A 96 -2.84 -1.11 -3.88
C PRO A 96 -3.77 0.04 -4.28
N PHE A 97 -3.21 1.21 -4.53
CA PHE A 97 -4.00 2.42 -4.72
C PHE A 97 -5.07 2.29 -5.80
N THR A 98 -4.70 1.77 -6.97
CA THR A 98 -5.59 1.55 -8.13
C THR A 98 -5.13 0.34 -8.95
N SER A 99 -5.94 -0.05 -9.94
CA SER A 99 -5.63 -1.16 -10.85
C SER A 99 -4.64 -0.76 -11.96
N THR A 100 -4.62 0.52 -12.34
CA THR A 100 -3.77 1.06 -13.42
C THR A 100 -3.16 2.41 -13.06
N ALA A 101 -2.05 2.76 -13.72
CA ALA A 101 -1.42 4.08 -13.59
C ALA A 101 -2.32 5.22 -14.04
N GLN A 102 -3.16 5.00 -15.07
CA GLN A 102 -4.09 6.02 -15.55
C GLN A 102 -5.12 6.38 -14.47
N GLN A 103 -5.68 5.38 -13.79
CA GLN A 103 -6.62 5.59 -12.68
C GLN A 103 -5.96 6.37 -11.54
N ALA A 104 -4.72 6.01 -11.17
CA ALA A 104 -3.97 6.71 -10.12
C ALA A 104 -3.72 8.18 -10.48
N ASN A 105 -3.29 8.43 -11.72
CA ASN A 105 -3.07 9.79 -12.21
C ASN A 105 -4.37 10.61 -12.26
N ASP A 106 -5.49 10.01 -12.67
CA ASP A 106 -6.79 10.67 -12.71
C ASP A 106 -7.22 11.14 -11.29
N LEU A 107 -7.07 10.30 -10.28
CA LEU A 107 -7.36 10.66 -8.88
C LEU A 107 -6.45 11.79 -8.39
N LEU A 108 -5.17 11.75 -8.71
CA LEU A 108 -4.23 12.80 -8.35
C LEU A 108 -4.59 14.15 -9.00
N GLU A 109 -4.93 14.14 -10.29
CA GLU A 109 -5.32 15.36 -11.00
C GLU A 109 -6.65 15.96 -10.49
N ILE A 110 -7.63 15.11 -10.13
CA ILE A 110 -8.87 15.56 -9.49
C ILE A 110 -8.55 16.19 -8.12
N ALA A 111 -7.69 15.56 -7.32
CA ALA A 111 -7.28 16.09 -6.02
C ALA A 111 -6.57 17.45 -6.14
N LYS A 112 -5.60 17.57 -7.08
CA LYS A 112 -4.91 18.84 -7.37
C LYS A 112 -5.88 19.93 -7.79
N LYS A 113 -6.77 19.63 -8.74
CA LYS A 113 -7.76 20.59 -9.28
C LYS A 113 -8.70 21.12 -8.20
N ASN A 114 -9.12 20.27 -7.27
CA ASN A 114 -10.08 20.60 -6.23
C ASN A 114 -9.41 21.01 -4.90
N HIS A 115 -8.08 21.07 -4.86
CA HIS A 115 -7.29 21.38 -3.67
C HIS A 115 -7.63 20.42 -2.49
N MET A 116 -7.61 19.11 -2.78
CA MET A 116 -7.92 18.04 -1.86
C MET A 116 -6.69 17.19 -1.57
N TYR A 117 -6.69 16.55 -0.41
CA TYR A 117 -5.71 15.49 -0.12
C TYR A 117 -6.16 14.17 -0.72
N VAL A 118 -5.20 13.41 -1.22
CA VAL A 118 -5.37 12.02 -1.60
C VAL A 118 -4.13 11.24 -1.15
N PHE A 119 -4.31 10.12 -0.45
CA PHE A 119 -3.24 9.30 0.08
C PHE A 119 -3.50 7.83 -0.22
N GLU A 120 -2.42 7.09 -0.49
CA GLU A 120 -2.42 5.64 -0.38
C GLU A 120 -2.02 5.23 1.03
N SER A 121 -2.77 4.31 1.65
CA SER A 121 -2.43 3.72 2.94
C SER A 121 -1.38 2.63 2.76
N ILE A 122 -0.11 3.04 2.55
CA ILE A 122 1.04 2.16 2.30
C ILE A 122 2.15 2.40 3.33
N LEU A 123 2.77 1.32 3.81
CA LEU A 123 3.65 1.37 4.97
C LEU A 123 5.08 1.90 4.73
N PRO A 124 5.83 1.49 3.68
CA PRO A 124 7.27 1.67 3.64
C PRO A 124 7.74 3.12 3.83
N TRP A 125 7.09 4.07 3.20
CA TRP A 125 7.57 5.46 3.12
C TRP A 125 7.29 6.33 4.34
N TYR A 126 6.50 5.82 5.29
CA TYR A 126 6.09 6.60 6.47
C TYR A 126 6.87 6.23 7.74
N SER A 127 7.86 5.34 7.63
CA SER A 127 8.69 4.90 8.76
C SER A 127 9.94 5.77 8.90
N ASP A 128 10.25 6.21 10.13
CA ASP A 128 11.53 6.88 10.44
C ASP A 128 12.74 5.99 10.11
N ASN A 129 12.59 4.67 10.24
CA ASN A 129 13.60 3.70 9.84
C ASN A 129 13.84 3.71 8.32
N TYR A 130 12.80 3.97 7.53
CA TYR A 130 12.95 4.11 6.08
C TYR A 130 13.71 5.40 5.71
N ASP A 131 13.42 6.50 6.40
CA ASP A 131 14.16 7.74 6.25
C ASP A 131 15.63 7.56 6.65
N GLU A 132 15.94 6.80 7.71
CA GLU A 132 17.31 6.47 8.09
C GLU A 132 18.03 5.64 7.02
N ILE A 133 17.37 4.62 6.42
CA ILE A 133 17.92 3.89 5.27
C ILE A 133 18.30 4.87 4.15
N LYS A 134 17.38 5.78 3.80
CA LYS A 134 17.58 6.76 2.73
C LYS A 134 18.75 7.69 3.02
N ASN A 135 18.90 8.14 4.26
CA ASN A 135 19.99 9.00 4.69
C ASN A 135 21.35 8.29 4.64
N ARG A 136 21.36 6.96 4.88
CA ARG A 136 22.60 6.14 4.88
C ARG A 136 22.99 5.58 3.50
N LEU A 137 22.10 5.66 2.50
CA LEU A 137 22.43 5.16 1.14
C LEU A 137 23.77 5.66 0.59
N PRO A 138 24.17 6.93 0.73
CA PRO A 138 25.45 7.40 0.22
C PRO A 138 26.67 6.70 0.82
N GLU A 139 26.58 6.14 2.04
CA GLU A 139 27.69 5.48 2.72
C GLU A 139 28.08 4.17 2.03
N ILE A 140 27.13 3.45 1.43
CA ILE A 140 27.38 2.17 0.76
C ILE A 140 27.94 2.33 -0.66
N GLY A 141 28.13 3.57 -1.14
CA GLY A 141 28.69 3.88 -2.45
C GLY A 141 27.70 3.69 -3.61
N ASP A 142 28.21 3.33 -4.79
CA ASP A 142 27.37 3.10 -5.96
C ASP A 142 26.49 1.87 -5.78
N ILE A 143 25.17 2.05 -5.95
CA ILE A 143 24.22 0.95 -5.85
C ILE A 143 24.46 -0.08 -6.95
N LYS A 144 24.50 -1.36 -6.60
CA LYS A 144 24.67 -2.50 -7.48
C LYS A 144 23.44 -3.39 -7.57
N MET A 145 22.67 -3.55 -6.46
CA MET A 145 21.48 -4.41 -6.45
C MET A 145 20.55 -4.08 -5.30
N PHE A 146 19.25 -4.21 -5.54
CA PHE A 146 18.21 -4.36 -4.51
C PHE A 146 17.67 -5.79 -4.51
N GLN A 147 17.37 -6.32 -3.33
CA GLN A 147 16.70 -7.60 -3.15
C GLN A 147 15.67 -7.47 -2.05
N CYS A 148 14.41 -7.80 -2.36
CA CYS A 148 13.32 -7.80 -1.39
C CYS A 148 12.55 -9.11 -1.46
N ASN A 149 12.12 -9.60 -0.32
CA ASN A 149 11.25 -10.76 -0.22
C ASN A 149 10.16 -10.51 0.81
N PHE A 150 8.92 -10.57 0.33
CA PHE A 150 7.74 -10.62 1.18
C PHE A 150 6.91 -11.85 0.79
N SER A 151 7.15 -12.96 1.47
CA SER A 151 6.48 -14.23 1.22
C SER A 151 5.72 -14.65 2.48
N GLN A 152 4.39 -14.65 2.41
CA GLN A 152 3.50 -14.98 3.51
C GLN A 152 2.43 -15.95 3.06
N TYR A 153 2.39 -17.15 3.62
CA TYR A 153 1.32 -18.11 3.35
C TYR A 153 -0.04 -17.52 3.73
N SER A 154 -0.88 -17.30 2.73
CA SER A 154 -2.19 -16.68 2.93
C SER A 154 -3.16 -17.64 3.62
N ARG A 155 -3.82 -17.21 4.70
CA ARG A 155 -4.91 -17.96 5.35
C ARG A 155 -6.07 -18.27 4.40
N ARG A 156 -6.09 -17.66 3.20
CA ARG A 156 -7.12 -17.87 2.16
C ARG A 156 -6.67 -18.85 1.10
N TYR A 157 -5.39 -19.27 1.11
CA TYR A 157 -4.84 -20.13 0.07
C TYR A 157 -5.41 -21.55 0.12
N ASP A 158 -5.65 -22.13 1.31
CA ASP A 158 -6.29 -23.44 1.43
C ASP A 158 -7.69 -23.45 0.78
N ARG A 159 -8.48 -22.39 0.98
CA ARG A 159 -9.79 -22.26 0.32
C ARG A 159 -9.66 -22.11 -1.20
N TYR A 160 -8.63 -21.42 -1.66
CA TYR A 160 -8.32 -21.32 -3.08
C TYR A 160 -8.03 -22.69 -3.68
N LEU A 161 -7.22 -23.52 -3.02
CA LEU A 161 -6.96 -24.91 -3.42
C LEU A 161 -8.23 -25.79 -3.44
N GLU A 162 -9.19 -25.50 -2.58
CA GLU A 162 -10.54 -26.12 -2.58
C GLU A 162 -11.47 -25.59 -3.68
N GLY A 163 -11.01 -24.71 -4.57
CA GLY A 163 -11.81 -24.09 -5.62
C GLY A 163 -12.67 -22.90 -5.19
N LYS A 164 -12.49 -22.37 -3.96
CA LYS A 164 -13.20 -21.20 -3.44
C LYS A 164 -12.36 -19.95 -3.63
N VAL A 165 -12.59 -19.25 -4.73
CA VAL A 165 -11.88 -18.00 -5.04
C VAL A 165 -12.35 -16.88 -4.11
N LEU A 166 -11.44 -16.37 -3.29
CA LEU A 166 -11.66 -15.19 -2.46
C LEU A 166 -10.99 -13.96 -3.12
N PRO A 167 -11.41 -12.73 -2.80
CA PRO A 167 -10.98 -11.51 -3.50
C PRO A 167 -9.48 -11.40 -3.76
N VAL A 168 -8.65 -11.81 -2.79
CA VAL A 168 -7.18 -11.75 -2.90
C VAL A 168 -6.59 -12.67 -3.98
N PHE A 169 -7.35 -13.67 -4.44
CA PHE A 169 -6.99 -14.60 -5.52
C PHE A 169 -7.91 -14.48 -6.74
N ASP A 170 -8.73 -13.43 -6.80
CA ASP A 170 -9.66 -13.20 -7.90
C ASP A 170 -9.09 -12.14 -8.86
N PRO A 171 -8.77 -12.50 -10.12
CA PRO A 171 -8.32 -11.51 -11.11
C PRO A 171 -9.38 -10.46 -11.44
N MET A 172 -10.67 -10.77 -11.29
CA MET A 172 -11.76 -9.81 -11.52
C MET A 172 -11.90 -8.78 -10.40
N LEU A 173 -11.25 -9.01 -9.27
CA LEU A 173 -11.18 -8.09 -8.13
C LEU A 173 -9.77 -7.54 -7.90
N ASP A 174 -8.91 -7.65 -8.95
CA ASP A 174 -7.53 -7.17 -8.97
C ASP A 174 -6.67 -7.76 -7.84
N GLY A 175 -6.83 -9.07 -7.60
CA GLY A 175 -6.06 -9.84 -6.62
C GLY A 175 -4.64 -10.18 -7.10
N GLY A 176 -4.07 -11.24 -6.53
CA GLY A 176 -2.76 -11.77 -6.87
C GLY A 176 -1.63 -11.34 -5.94
N ALA A 177 -0.53 -12.07 -6.01
CA ALA A 177 0.63 -11.82 -5.17
C ALA A 177 1.34 -10.50 -5.53
N LEU A 178 1.36 -10.14 -6.81
CA LEU A 178 1.95 -8.88 -7.29
C LEU A 178 1.24 -7.68 -6.65
N TYR A 179 -0.10 -7.64 -6.70
CA TYR A 179 -0.89 -6.48 -6.25
C TYR A 179 -1.12 -6.47 -4.74
N ASP A 180 -1.29 -7.63 -4.10
CA ASP A 180 -1.60 -7.66 -2.67
C ASP A 180 -0.37 -7.57 -1.76
N ILE A 181 0.78 -8.14 -2.17
CA ILE A 181 1.94 -8.27 -1.29
C ILE A 181 3.24 -7.70 -1.91
N ASN A 182 3.48 -7.88 -3.23
CA ASN A 182 4.69 -7.34 -3.86
C ASN A 182 4.68 -5.81 -3.96
N VAL A 183 3.51 -5.20 -3.91
CA VAL A 183 3.33 -3.75 -3.84
C VAL A 183 4.22 -3.11 -2.77
N TYR A 184 4.37 -3.74 -1.59
CA TYR A 184 5.24 -3.24 -0.51
C TYR A 184 6.73 -3.22 -0.92
N ASN A 185 7.22 -4.30 -1.55
CA ASN A 185 8.59 -4.37 -2.05
C ASN A 185 8.86 -3.32 -3.13
N ILE A 186 7.90 -3.13 -4.05
CA ILE A 186 8.00 -2.16 -5.15
C ILE A 186 8.06 -0.74 -4.58
N HIS A 187 7.20 -0.40 -3.64
CA HIS A 187 7.24 0.88 -2.93
C HIS A 187 8.58 1.09 -2.22
N TRP A 188 9.08 0.06 -1.51
CA TRP A 188 10.34 0.15 -0.79
C TRP A 188 11.52 0.47 -1.73
N VAL A 189 11.62 -0.23 -2.85
CA VAL A 189 12.67 -0.01 -3.84
C VAL A 189 12.52 1.33 -4.54
N MET A 190 11.31 1.65 -5.04
CA MET A 190 11.10 2.86 -5.84
C MET A 190 11.21 4.15 -5.04
N GLY A 191 10.91 4.14 -3.75
CA GLY A 191 11.13 5.30 -2.88
C GLY A 191 12.62 5.60 -2.63
N LEU A 192 13.52 4.61 -2.80
CA LEU A 192 14.97 4.76 -2.68
C LEU A 192 15.66 5.00 -4.03
N ALA A 193 15.16 4.38 -5.10
CA ALA A 193 15.83 4.29 -6.39
C ALA A 193 15.09 5.02 -7.54
N GLY A 194 13.86 5.49 -7.30
CA GLY A 194 13.01 6.09 -8.34
C GLY A 194 12.44 5.05 -9.31
N THR A 195 12.05 5.50 -10.51
CA THR A 195 11.38 4.67 -11.51
C THR A 195 12.38 3.85 -12.33
N PRO A 196 12.18 2.53 -12.50
CA PRO A 196 13.03 1.68 -13.34
C PRO A 196 12.83 1.97 -14.83
N LYS A 197 13.83 1.63 -15.66
CA LYS A 197 13.76 1.74 -17.13
C LYS A 197 12.84 0.70 -17.77
N SER A 198 12.81 -0.50 -17.18
CA SER A 198 11.94 -1.60 -17.62
C SER A 198 11.74 -2.61 -16.49
N VAL A 199 10.74 -3.46 -16.67
CA VAL A 199 10.40 -4.52 -15.71
C VAL A 199 10.14 -5.83 -16.41
N LYS A 200 10.36 -6.95 -15.69
CA LYS A 200 10.02 -8.30 -16.13
C LYS A 200 9.46 -9.07 -14.95
N TYR A 201 8.28 -9.66 -15.12
CA TYR A 201 7.63 -10.44 -14.06
C TYR A 201 7.55 -11.91 -14.43
N TYR A 202 7.96 -12.77 -13.52
CA TYR A 202 7.94 -14.24 -13.62
C TYR A 202 7.01 -14.81 -12.54
N PRO A 203 5.70 -14.93 -12.82
CA PRO A 203 4.73 -15.44 -11.86
C PRO A 203 4.65 -16.96 -11.83
N ASN A 204 4.25 -17.51 -10.69
CA ASN A 204 3.60 -18.80 -10.59
C ASN A 204 2.09 -18.56 -10.70
N ILE A 205 1.49 -19.06 -11.79
CA ILE A 205 0.08 -18.81 -12.12
C ILE A 205 -0.80 -19.93 -11.55
N GLY A 206 -1.82 -19.56 -10.81
CA GLY A 206 -2.85 -20.45 -10.30
C GLY A 206 -3.89 -20.84 -11.36
N TYR A 207 -4.80 -21.73 -11.00
CA TYR A 207 -5.76 -22.36 -11.95
C TYR A 207 -6.74 -21.37 -12.59
N ASN A 208 -6.95 -20.20 -12.02
CA ASN A 208 -7.85 -19.15 -12.52
C ASN A 208 -7.12 -17.99 -13.22
N GLY A 209 -5.83 -18.14 -13.51
CA GLY A 209 -5.03 -17.16 -14.22
C GLY A 209 -4.41 -16.05 -13.34
N ILE A 210 -4.61 -16.10 -12.00
CA ILE A 210 -3.98 -15.16 -11.06
C ILE A 210 -2.60 -15.67 -10.61
N ASP A 211 -1.70 -14.75 -10.31
CA ASP A 211 -0.42 -15.09 -9.68
C ASP A 211 -0.59 -15.41 -8.18
N THR A 212 -0.03 -16.53 -7.74
CA THR A 212 0.01 -16.93 -6.32
C THR A 212 1.33 -16.59 -5.67
N SER A 213 2.40 -16.49 -6.47
CA SER A 213 3.73 -16.02 -6.12
C SER A 213 4.48 -15.57 -7.38
N GLY A 214 5.63 -14.93 -7.22
CA GLY A 214 6.42 -14.55 -8.39
C GLY A 214 7.65 -13.72 -8.04
N VAL A 215 8.47 -13.51 -9.11
CA VAL A 215 9.70 -12.73 -9.06
C VAL A 215 9.59 -11.58 -10.06
N LEU A 216 9.64 -10.35 -9.56
CA LEU A 216 9.71 -9.14 -10.36
C LEU A 216 11.18 -8.69 -10.43
N VAL A 217 11.68 -8.47 -11.64
CA VAL A 217 12.96 -7.85 -11.91
C VAL A 217 12.72 -6.44 -12.46
N MET A 218 13.26 -5.43 -11.79
CA MET A 218 13.24 -4.04 -12.22
C MET A 218 14.61 -3.62 -12.69
N ASP A 219 14.72 -3.13 -13.94
CA ASP A 219 15.97 -2.73 -14.57
C ASP A 219 16.16 -1.22 -14.51
N TYR A 220 17.19 -0.78 -13.80
CA TYR A 220 17.59 0.63 -13.70
C TYR A 220 18.74 1.00 -14.68
N GLY A 221 19.21 0.02 -15.47
CA GLY A 221 20.36 0.15 -16.37
C GLY A 221 21.66 -0.29 -15.71
N ASN A 222 22.20 0.53 -14.81
CA ASN A 222 23.45 0.28 -14.09
C ASN A 222 23.31 -0.72 -12.93
N PHE A 223 22.11 -0.93 -12.41
CA PHE A 223 21.81 -1.95 -11.40
C PHE A 223 20.43 -2.58 -11.64
N LYS A 224 20.11 -3.61 -10.87
CA LYS A 224 18.84 -4.32 -10.92
C LYS A 224 18.20 -4.37 -9.52
N ALA A 225 16.89 -4.46 -9.48
CA ALA A 225 16.17 -4.80 -8.27
C ALA A 225 15.34 -6.08 -8.49
N VAL A 226 15.34 -6.95 -7.48
CA VAL A 226 14.58 -8.19 -7.46
C VAL A 226 13.60 -8.16 -6.30
N CYS A 227 12.31 -8.23 -6.62
CA CYS A 227 11.23 -8.25 -5.65
C CYS A 227 10.50 -9.60 -5.73
N ILE A 228 10.62 -10.39 -4.67
CA ILE A 228 10.00 -11.72 -4.54
C ILE A 228 8.76 -11.58 -3.66
N SER A 229 7.67 -12.22 -4.07
CA SER A 229 6.45 -12.28 -3.26
C SER A 229 5.77 -13.63 -3.40
N ALA A 230 5.18 -14.10 -2.31
CA ALA A 230 4.40 -15.34 -2.32
C ALA A 230 3.22 -15.26 -1.36
N LYS A 231 2.10 -15.87 -1.79
CA LYS A 231 0.89 -16.08 -0.99
C LYS A 231 0.58 -17.57 -0.82
N ASP A 232 1.29 -18.41 -1.54
CA ASP A 232 1.23 -19.88 -1.55
C ASP A 232 2.33 -20.55 -0.71
N SER A 233 3.30 -19.78 -0.26
CA SER A 233 4.43 -20.22 0.55
C SER A 233 4.89 -19.11 1.49
N ALA A 234 5.75 -19.43 2.46
CA ALA A 234 6.28 -18.46 3.42
C ALA A 234 7.78 -18.63 3.63
N THR A 235 8.46 -17.49 3.81
CA THR A 235 9.86 -17.43 4.25
C THR A 235 10.04 -16.21 5.16
N PRO A 236 11.16 -16.12 5.92
CA PRO A 236 11.52 -14.85 6.55
C PRO A 236 11.61 -13.74 5.53
N GLY A 237 10.93 -12.61 5.80
CA GLY A 237 10.99 -11.42 4.96
C GLY A 237 12.33 -10.70 5.10
N PHE A 238 12.75 -10.02 4.05
CA PHE A 238 13.91 -9.13 4.08
C PHE A 238 13.86 -8.10 2.95
N CYS A 239 14.54 -6.96 3.16
CA CYS A 239 14.92 -6.04 2.10
C CYS A 239 16.39 -5.69 2.23
N MET A 240 17.08 -5.58 1.11
CA MET A 240 18.51 -5.32 1.08
C MET A 240 18.86 -4.42 -0.11
N VAL A 241 19.77 -3.47 0.14
CA VAL A 241 20.43 -2.70 -0.92
C VAL A 241 21.94 -2.90 -0.82
N GLN A 242 22.56 -3.26 -1.95
CA GLN A 242 23.99 -3.50 -2.07
C GLN A 242 24.65 -2.36 -2.84
N GLY A 243 25.72 -1.83 -2.29
CA GLY A 243 26.64 -0.91 -2.95
C GLY A 243 28.04 -1.49 -3.06
N ASP A 244 28.97 -0.77 -3.67
CA ASP A 244 30.37 -1.20 -3.80
C ASP A 244 31.19 -1.02 -2.51
N ASN A 245 30.75 -0.18 -1.56
CA ASN A 245 31.40 0.03 -0.27
C ASN A 245 30.77 -0.75 0.88
N GLY A 246 29.57 -1.31 0.69
CA GLY A 246 28.84 -1.99 1.74
C GLY A 246 27.39 -2.30 1.34
N CYS A 247 26.57 -2.65 2.32
CA CYS A 247 25.14 -2.88 2.10
C CYS A 247 24.33 -2.44 3.32
N ILE A 248 23.02 -2.22 3.11
CA ILE A 248 22.03 -2.07 4.17
C ILE A 248 21.11 -3.29 4.09
N VAL A 249 20.94 -3.99 5.20
CA VAL A 249 20.10 -5.19 5.30
C VAL A 249 19.02 -4.95 6.33
N MET A 250 17.78 -5.03 5.90
CA MET A 250 16.60 -5.03 6.74
C MET A 250 16.12 -6.48 6.92
N HIS A 251 16.07 -6.97 8.15
CA HIS A 251 15.71 -8.33 8.51
C HIS A 251 14.20 -8.52 8.74
N SER A 252 13.41 -7.68 8.09
CA SER A 252 11.96 -7.77 8.04
C SER A 252 11.48 -7.51 6.61
N GLU A 253 10.24 -7.86 6.31
CA GLU A 253 9.58 -7.49 5.06
C GLU A 253 9.39 -5.96 4.96
N ALA A 254 9.19 -5.47 3.74
CA ALA A 254 9.06 -4.05 3.43
C ALA A 254 7.97 -3.32 4.25
N GLY A 255 6.91 -4.04 4.63
CA GLY A 255 5.81 -3.49 5.42
C GLY A 255 6.15 -3.20 6.89
N SER A 256 7.12 -3.90 7.49
CA SER A 256 7.48 -3.70 8.92
C SER A 256 8.60 -2.67 9.10
N CYS A 257 9.58 -2.66 8.21
CA CYS A 257 10.74 -1.75 8.22
C CYS A 257 11.50 -1.75 9.56
N GLU A 258 11.95 -2.92 9.99
CA GLU A 258 12.59 -3.14 11.30
C GLU A 258 13.88 -3.96 11.17
N LYS A 259 14.73 -3.90 12.23
CA LYS A 259 15.95 -4.70 12.36
C LYS A 259 16.94 -4.45 11.20
N ILE A 260 17.42 -3.22 11.11
CA ILE A 260 18.22 -2.74 9.99
C ILE A 260 19.69 -2.67 10.38
N ASP A 261 20.55 -3.31 9.61
CA ASP A 261 21.98 -3.29 9.76
C ASP A 261 22.65 -2.57 8.57
N LEU A 262 23.55 -1.64 8.87
CA LEU A 262 24.54 -1.12 7.93
C LEU A 262 25.80 -1.96 8.03
N ILE A 263 26.25 -2.54 6.92
CA ILE A 263 27.39 -3.43 6.84
C ILE A 263 28.39 -2.85 5.84
N MET A 264 29.43 -2.21 6.33
CA MET A 264 30.50 -1.70 5.49
C MET A 264 31.53 -2.80 5.18
N ASN A 265 32.12 -2.77 3.98
CA ASN A 265 33.16 -3.74 3.61
C ASN A 265 34.24 -3.86 4.67
N LYS A 266 34.54 -5.08 5.09
CA LYS A 266 35.57 -5.42 6.10
C LYS A 266 35.31 -4.84 7.51
N LYS A 267 34.08 -4.42 7.82
CA LYS A 267 33.66 -3.97 9.15
C LYS A 267 32.55 -4.84 9.71
N ALA A 268 32.40 -4.84 11.02
CA ALA A 268 31.26 -5.48 11.67
C ALA A 268 29.95 -4.74 11.36
N PRO A 269 28.81 -5.43 11.28
CA PRO A 269 27.52 -4.80 11.15
C PRO A 269 27.23 -3.80 12.25
N VAL A 270 26.55 -2.71 11.90
CA VAL A 270 26.08 -1.68 12.83
C VAL A 270 24.57 -1.58 12.74
N ARG A 271 23.87 -1.76 13.84
CA ARG A 271 22.42 -1.57 13.93
C ARG A 271 22.08 -0.09 13.79
N ILE A 272 21.15 0.23 12.88
CA ILE A 272 20.76 1.60 12.56
C ILE A 272 19.26 1.90 12.73
N ASP A 273 18.48 1.01 13.38
CA ASP A 273 17.09 1.32 13.70
C ASP A 273 17.01 2.58 14.58
N VAL A 274 16.16 3.52 14.21
CA VAL A 274 15.91 4.76 14.96
C VAL A 274 14.51 4.77 15.59
N ALA A 275 13.56 4.07 14.98
CA ALA A 275 12.22 3.92 15.52
C ALA A 275 12.14 2.69 16.43
N PRO A 276 11.43 2.77 17.57
CA PRO A 276 11.14 1.60 18.39
C PRO A 276 10.29 0.60 17.60
N LEU A 277 10.42 -0.68 17.93
CA LEU A 277 9.48 -1.70 17.49
C LEU A 277 8.06 -1.27 17.87
N GLY A 278 7.19 -1.09 16.91
CA GLY A 278 5.86 -0.57 17.15
C GLY A 278 4.90 -0.95 16.05
N GLU A 279 3.72 -0.36 16.09
CA GLU A 279 2.69 -0.58 15.08
C GLU A 279 3.02 0.25 13.82
N PRO A 280 3.51 -0.38 12.72
CA PRO A 280 3.96 0.36 11.53
C PRO A 280 2.86 1.24 10.93
N PHE A 281 1.60 0.78 11.01
CA PHE A 281 0.45 1.54 10.50
C PHE A 281 0.22 2.87 11.24
N ALA A 282 0.58 2.98 12.51
CA ALA A 282 0.48 4.23 13.23
C ALA A 282 1.35 5.34 12.59
N ASN A 283 2.50 4.99 12.04
CA ASN A 283 3.39 5.95 11.37
C ASN A 283 2.76 6.54 10.09
N VAL A 284 1.97 5.74 9.35
CA VAL A 284 1.21 6.24 8.19
C VAL A 284 0.32 7.40 8.60
N TYR A 285 -0.48 7.21 9.64
CA TYR A 285 -1.44 8.23 10.08
C TYR A 285 -0.78 9.42 10.76
N LYS A 286 0.32 9.23 11.51
CA LYS A 286 1.15 10.35 12.01
C LYS A 286 1.65 11.23 10.87
N ARG A 287 2.14 10.61 9.79
CA ARG A 287 2.65 11.37 8.63
C ARG A 287 1.52 12.07 7.88
N ILE A 288 0.38 11.41 7.64
CA ILE A 288 -0.80 12.01 7.02
C ILE A 288 -1.28 13.21 7.85
N LEU A 289 -1.46 13.05 9.16
CA LEU A 289 -1.84 14.14 10.06
C LEU A 289 -0.86 15.30 9.98
N SER A 290 0.46 15.03 9.99
CA SER A 290 1.47 16.07 9.88
C SER A 290 1.40 16.88 8.56
N LEU A 291 1.05 16.24 7.44
CA LEU A 291 0.86 16.93 6.16
C LEU A 291 -0.43 17.77 6.17
N VAL A 292 -1.50 17.22 6.73
CA VAL A 292 -2.80 17.91 6.85
C VAL A 292 -2.71 19.11 7.79
N ASP A 293 -2.11 18.96 8.96
CA ASP A 293 -1.96 20.04 9.94
C ASP A 293 -1.10 21.21 9.44
N LYS A 294 -0.15 20.91 8.54
CA LYS A 294 0.72 21.91 7.90
C LYS A 294 0.15 22.48 6.60
N GLU A 295 -1.02 22.02 6.19
CA GLU A 295 -1.60 22.34 4.87
C GLU A 295 -0.62 22.05 3.71
N ASP A 296 0.22 20.99 3.85
CA ASP A 296 1.26 20.62 2.89
C ASP A 296 0.69 19.78 1.74
N TYR A 297 -0.07 20.43 0.88
CA TYR A 297 -0.62 19.80 -0.35
C TYR A 297 0.48 19.40 -1.31
N ASP A 298 1.54 20.19 -1.45
CA ASP A 298 2.67 19.87 -2.33
C ASP A 298 3.39 18.60 -1.89
N GLY A 299 3.58 18.42 -0.59
CA GLY A 299 4.14 17.20 -0.01
C GLY A 299 3.25 15.98 -0.28
N CYS A 300 1.93 16.13 -0.12
CA CYS A 300 0.96 15.10 -0.48
C CYS A 300 1.06 14.73 -1.97
N TYR A 301 1.01 15.71 -2.88
CA TYR A 301 1.03 15.46 -4.32
C TYR A 301 2.33 14.82 -4.80
N LYS A 302 3.48 15.22 -4.26
CA LYS A 302 4.78 14.58 -4.56
C LYS A 302 4.82 13.10 -4.15
N LEU A 303 4.24 12.74 -3.01
CA LEU A 303 4.10 11.35 -2.61
C LEU A 303 3.22 10.59 -3.60
N MET A 304 2.10 11.18 -4.00
CA MET A 304 1.17 10.53 -4.94
C MET A 304 1.70 10.45 -6.37
N GLU A 305 2.56 11.37 -6.82
CA GLU A 305 3.28 11.25 -8.09
C GLU A 305 4.15 9.97 -8.11
N LEU A 306 4.81 9.63 -6.99
CA LEU A 306 5.55 8.38 -6.89
C LEU A 306 4.61 7.17 -6.84
N VAL A 307 3.43 7.26 -6.19
CA VAL A 307 2.39 6.21 -6.23
C VAL A 307 1.94 5.94 -7.66
N VAL A 308 1.70 6.98 -8.47
CA VAL A 308 1.35 6.82 -9.90
C VAL A 308 2.42 6.01 -10.65
N GLU A 309 3.70 6.28 -10.40
CA GLU A 309 4.80 5.53 -11.02
C GLU A 309 4.88 4.08 -10.49
N VAL A 310 4.59 3.84 -9.22
CA VAL A 310 4.48 2.48 -8.67
C VAL A 310 3.35 1.71 -9.36
N MET A 311 2.16 2.32 -9.51
CA MET A 311 1.05 1.69 -10.25
C MET A 311 1.43 1.42 -11.71
N ARG A 312 2.22 2.29 -12.35
CA ARG A 312 2.76 2.07 -13.71
C ARG A 312 3.65 0.83 -13.77
N VAL A 313 4.56 0.68 -12.82
CA VAL A 313 5.45 -0.48 -12.72
C VAL A 313 4.66 -1.76 -12.49
N MET A 314 3.68 -1.74 -11.60
CA MET A 314 2.81 -2.89 -11.33
C MET A 314 1.97 -3.28 -12.55
N GLU A 315 1.39 -2.30 -13.25
CA GLU A 315 0.63 -2.52 -14.48
C GLU A 315 1.50 -3.10 -15.59
N MET A 316 2.72 -2.57 -15.80
CA MET A 316 3.69 -3.11 -16.74
C MET A 316 4.07 -4.56 -16.41
N ALA A 317 4.35 -4.86 -15.15
CA ALA A 317 4.71 -6.19 -14.67
C ALA A 317 3.55 -7.19 -14.88
N ARG A 318 2.33 -6.80 -14.53
CA ARG A 318 1.13 -7.60 -14.71
C ARG A 318 0.87 -7.93 -16.19
N LYS A 319 0.95 -6.91 -17.06
CA LYS A 319 0.75 -7.06 -18.51
C LYS A 319 1.85 -7.90 -19.17
N ASP A 320 3.12 -7.73 -18.75
CA ASP A 320 4.24 -8.55 -19.23
C ASP A 320 4.03 -10.05 -18.92
N ALA A 321 3.42 -10.35 -17.76
CA ALA A 321 3.08 -11.70 -17.35
C ALA A 321 1.76 -12.25 -17.98
N GLY A 322 1.03 -11.44 -18.74
CA GLY A 322 -0.24 -11.83 -19.35
C GLY A 322 -1.42 -11.96 -18.37
N ILE A 323 -1.28 -11.46 -17.14
CA ILE A 323 -2.36 -11.45 -16.14
C ILE A 323 -3.35 -10.35 -16.51
N ARG A 324 -4.64 -10.70 -16.60
CA ARG A 324 -5.72 -9.78 -16.96
C ARG A 324 -6.60 -9.45 -15.77
N PHE A 325 -6.97 -8.18 -15.67
CA PHE A 325 -7.91 -7.64 -14.69
C PHE A 325 -9.21 -7.20 -15.38
N SER A 326 -10.23 -6.88 -14.61
CA SER A 326 -11.51 -6.41 -15.11
C SER A 326 -11.45 -5.08 -15.86
N CYS A 327 -10.41 -4.29 -15.61
CA CYS A 327 -10.19 -2.96 -16.22
C CYS A 327 -9.42 -2.98 -17.54
N ASP A 328 -9.02 -4.16 -18.06
CA ASP A 328 -8.27 -4.31 -19.33
C ASP A 328 -9.15 -4.28 -20.58
#